data_3ff673f37a7013384d5722bfedfc24d6
#
_entry.id   3ff673f37a7013384d5722bfedfc24d6
#
_cell.length_a   1.000
_cell.length_b   1.000
_cell.length_c   1.000
_cell.angle_alpha   90.00
_cell.angle_beta   90.00
_cell.angle_gamma   90.00
#
_symmetry.space_group_name_H-M   'P 1'
#
loop_
_entity.id
_entity.type
_entity.pdbx_description
1 polymer ?
#
loop_
_entity_poly.entity_id
_entity_poly.type
_entity_poly.pdbx_seq_one_letter_code
_entity_poly.pdbx_strand_id
1 'polypeptide(L)'
;MYSAHSHQEGPGTPPTVDCWVFDVDGCLVDSLTGTSLRPGARELLTHLGRDSRVNLWSAGGGAYARSRAEQFCLDGHVSGYFPKEGRDAEGRYLTSHLPVDTGRAVFVDDRPEDLAGDLEVLAVSPYLAEDPHDHGLEAVALRAGLSRDELR
;
A
#
# COMPACT_ATOMS: atom_id res chain seq x y z
N MET A 1 -12.66 14.57 29.23
CA MET A 1 -12.45 13.90 28.96
C MET A 1 -11.69 13.32 28.40
N TYR A 2 -11.19 12.91 28.39
CA TYR A 2 -10.53 12.41 27.91
C TYR A 2 -10.74 11.50 27.31
N SER A 3 -10.75 11.43 26.92
CA SER A 3 -11.00 10.71 26.29
C SER A 3 -10.89 9.52 26.36
N ALA A 4 -11.49 9.27 26.29
CA ALA A 4 -11.81 7.99 26.32
C ALA A 4 -11.13 7.12 25.41
N HIS A 5 -10.65 7.63 24.54
CA HIS A 5 -10.22 6.95 23.47
C HIS A 5 -9.07 6.11 23.71
N SER A 6 -8.22 6.57 24.32
CA SER A 6 -6.98 5.88 24.38
C SER A 6 -7.07 4.54 25.01
N HIS A 7 -8.09 4.35 25.76
CA HIS A 7 -8.11 3.16 26.46
C HIS A 7 -8.56 1.99 25.67
N GLN A 8 -8.98 2.15 24.51
CA GLN A 8 -9.41 1.01 23.74
C GLN A 8 -8.28 0.08 23.36
N GLU A 9 -7.06 0.58 23.42
CA GLU A 9 -5.93 -0.25 23.07
C GLU A 9 -5.16 -0.60 24.32
N GLY A 10 -5.05 -1.87 24.62
CA GLY A 10 -4.25 -2.34 25.73
C GLY A 10 -2.79 -2.45 25.37
N PRO A 11 -1.94 -2.77 26.37
CA PRO A 11 -0.53 -3.04 26.12
C PRO A 11 -0.37 -4.14 25.09
N GLY A 12 0.50 -3.94 24.11
CA GLY A 12 0.73 -4.90 23.06
C GLY A 12 -0.19 -4.78 21.87
N THR A 13 -1.24 -3.97 21.96
CA THR A 13 -2.12 -3.73 20.83
C THR A 13 -1.48 -2.74 19.89
N PRO A 14 -1.31 -3.07 18.60
CA PRO A 14 -0.72 -2.12 17.68
C PRO A 14 -1.65 -0.93 17.48
N PRO A 15 -1.10 0.24 17.11
CA PRO A 15 -1.92 1.39 16.79
C PRO A 15 -2.89 1.07 15.65
N THR A 16 -4.04 1.72 15.67
CA THR A 16 -5.01 1.60 14.59
C THR A 16 -4.39 2.14 13.30
N VAL A 17 -4.53 1.41 12.23
CA VAL A 17 -4.04 1.82 10.92
C VAL A 17 -5.09 2.71 10.27
N ASP A 18 -4.67 3.94 9.93
CA ASP A 18 -5.55 4.90 9.27
C ASP A 18 -5.32 4.96 7.77
N CYS A 19 -4.14 4.55 7.32
CA CYS A 19 -3.70 4.80 5.97
C CYS A 19 -2.82 3.65 5.47
N TRP A 20 -3.01 3.32 4.22
CA TRP A 20 -2.19 2.34 3.52
C TRP A 20 -1.54 3.04 2.34
N VAL A 21 -0.26 2.79 2.14
CA VAL A 21 0.49 3.36 1.02
C VAL A 21 1.06 2.22 0.21
N PHE A 22 0.63 2.11 -1.04
CA PHE A 22 1.04 1.02 -1.92
C PHE A 22 1.94 1.55 -3.03
N ASP A 23 3.03 0.85 -3.27
CA ASP A 23 3.77 0.95 -4.52
C ASP A 23 2.91 0.39 -5.66
N VAL A 24 3.17 0.80 -6.87
CA VAL A 24 2.36 0.42 -8.03
C VAL A 24 3.05 -0.69 -8.83
N ASP A 25 4.13 -0.37 -9.53
CA ASP A 25 4.79 -1.34 -10.40
C ASP A 25 5.51 -2.42 -9.59
N GLY A 26 5.26 -3.66 -9.93
CA GLY A 26 5.82 -4.80 -9.21
C GLY A 26 5.11 -5.14 -7.91
N CYS A 27 4.14 -4.33 -7.50
CA CYS A 27 3.37 -4.53 -6.29
C CYS A 27 1.90 -4.83 -6.60
N LEU A 28 1.22 -3.90 -7.27
CA LEU A 28 -0.18 -4.06 -7.66
C LEU A 28 -0.34 -4.44 -9.12
N VAL A 29 0.60 -4.02 -9.95
CA VAL A 29 0.56 -4.17 -11.41
C VAL A 29 1.88 -4.77 -11.84
N ASP A 30 1.88 -5.59 -12.90
CA ASP A 30 3.11 -6.19 -13.37
C ASP A 30 4.11 -5.12 -13.84
N SER A 31 5.36 -5.28 -13.46
CA SER A 31 6.37 -4.28 -13.78
C SER A 31 6.85 -4.37 -15.23
N LEU A 32 6.65 -5.51 -15.88
CA LEU A 32 7.15 -5.70 -17.25
C LEU A 32 6.33 -4.92 -18.27
N THR A 33 5.00 -5.01 -18.21
CA THR A 33 4.14 -4.39 -19.19
C THR A 33 3.16 -3.37 -18.61
N GLY A 34 2.85 -3.46 -17.32
CA GLY A 34 1.85 -2.61 -16.70
C GLY A 34 0.43 -2.90 -17.15
N THR A 35 0.19 -4.07 -17.76
CA THR A 35 -1.11 -4.39 -18.32
C THR A 35 -1.92 -5.40 -17.51
N SER A 36 -1.33 -5.99 -16.47
CA SER A 36 -2.05 -6.97 -15.65
C SER A 36 -2.07 -6.55 -14.19
N LEU A 37 -3.26 -6.62 -13.60
CA LEU A 37 -3.47 -6.35 -12.19
C LEU A 37 -3.14 -7.61 -11.40
N ARG A 38 -2.39 -7.45 -10.31
CA ARG A 38 -2.02 -8.57 -9.45
C ARG A 38 -3.26 -9.21 -8.84
N PRO A 39 -3.33 -10.55 -8.80
CA PRO A 39 -4.47 -11.23 -8.16
C PRO A 39 -4.68 -10.76 -6.73
N GLY A 40 -5.93 -10.43 -6.41
CA GLY A 40 -6.31 -9.96 -5.08
C GLY A 40 -6.20 -8.45 -4.87
N ALA A 41 -5.56 -7.73 -5.79
CA ALA A 41 -5.37 -6.28 -5.62
C ALA A 41 -6.69 -5.53 -5.55
N ARG A 42 -7.64 -5.86 -6.43
CA ARG A 42 -8.94 -5.19 -6.44
C ARG A 42 -9.70 -5.43 -5.15
N GLU A 43 -9.76 -6.68 -4.72
CA GLU A 43 -10.45 -7.08 -3.51
C GLU A 43 -9.85 -6.40 -2.27
N LEU A 44 -8.52 -6.35 -2.24
CA LEU A 44 -7.78 -5.73 -1.14
C LEU A 44 -8.06 -4.22 -1.07
N LEU A 45 -7.93 -3.51 -2.18
CA LEU A 45 -8.15 -2.07 -2.19
C LEU A 45 -9.62 -1.72 -1.91
N THR A 46 -10.55 -2.53 -2.40
CA THR A 46 -11.97 -2.34 -2.11
C THR A 46 -12.23 -2.46 -0.61
N HIS A 47 -11.65 -3.47 0.02
CA HIS A 47 -11.80 -3.68 1.45
C HIS A 47 -11.20 -2.53 2.25
N LEU A 48 -9.96 -2.16 1.94
CA LEU A 48 -9.25 -1.12 2.67
C LEU A 48 -9.90 0.25 2.49
N GLY A 49 -10.40 0.55 1.31
CA GLY A 49 -10.98 1.85 1.01
C GLY A 49 -12.28 2.15 1.75
N ARG A 50 -12.87 1.16 2.41
CA ARG A 50 -14.10 1.37 3.18
C ARG A 50 -13.83 2.15 4.48
N ASP A 51 -12.73 1.81 5.16
CA ASP A 51 -12.48 2.33 6.50
C ASP A 51 -11.13 3.03 6.65
N SER A 52 -10.29 2.98 5.62
CA SER A 52 -8.96 3.55 5.65
C SER A 52 -8.73 4.40 4.42
N ARG A 53 -7.74 5.26 4.48
CA ARG A 53 -7.27 5.95 3.30
C ARG A 53 -6.26 5.06 2.59
N VAL A 54 -6.40 4.96 1.29
CA VAL A 54 -5.49 4.20 0.45
C VAL A 54 -4.78 5.17 -0.48
N ASN A 55 -3.47 5.25 -0.36
CA ASN A 55 -2.66 6.10 -1.22
C ASN A 55 -1.78 5.21 -2.09
N LEU A 56 -1.62 5.61 -3.32
CA LEU A 56 -0.66 4.97 -4.22
C LEU A 56 0.49 5.93 -4.44
N TRP A 57 1.70 5.41 -4.48
CA TRP A 57 2.86 6.22 -4.80
C TRP A 57 3.78 5.48 -5.76
N SER A 58 4.49 6.22 -6.59
CA SER A 58 5.27 5.63 -7.66
C SER A 58 6.46 6.50 -8.01
N ALA A 59 7.58 5.86 -8.35
CA ALA A 59 8.72 6.57 -8.90
C ALA A 59 8.37 7.23 -10.24
N GLY A 60 7.35 6.74 -10.93
CA GLY A 60 6.85 7.37 -12.15
C GLY A 60 6.02 8.61 -11.93
N GLY A 61 5.67 8.92 -10.68
CA GLY A 61 4.92 10.13 -10.34
C GLY A 61 3.47 9.86 -9.97
N GLY A 62 2.83 10.88 -9.39
CA GLY A 62 1.43 10.78 -8.99
C GLY A 62 0.47 10.61 -10.16
N ALA A 63 0.71 11.32 -11.26
CA ALA A 63 -0.13 11.19 -12.46
C ALA A 63 -0.02 9.78 -13.06
N TYR A 64 1.16 9.19 -13.02
CA TYR A 64 1.36 7.83 -13.48
C TYR A 64 0.60 6.84 -12.59
N ALA A 65 0.71 6.98 -11.27
CA ALA A 65 0.01 6.12 -10.34
C ALA A 65 -1.51 6.20 -10.54
N ARG A 66 -2.02 7.41 -10.75
CA ARG A 66 -3.44 7.62 -11.02
C ARG A 66 -3.87 6.95 -12.31
N SER A 67 -3.06 7.09 -13.36
CA SER A 67 -3.33 6.48 -14.65
C SER A 67 -3.44 4.96 -14.53
N ARG A 68 -2.58 4.34 -13.73
CA ARG A 68 -2.64 2.90 -13.50
C ARG A 68 -3.89 2.51 -12.72
N ALA A 69 -4.27 3.29 -11.70
CA ALA A 69 -5.50 3.02 -10.96
C ALA A 69 -6.73 3.11 -11.87
N GLU A 70 -6.79 4.13 -12.71
CA GLU A 70 -7.90 4.32 -13.63
C GLU A 70 -7.98 3.19 -14.66
N GLN A 71 -6.82 2.73 -15.13
CA GLN A 71 -6.74 1.63 -16.09
C GLN A 71 -7.46 0.37 -15.58
N PHE A 72 -7.39 0.11 -14.28
CA PHE A 72 -7.98 -1.08 -13.67
C PHE A 72 -9.24 -0.75 -12.86
N CYS A 73 -9.77 0.47 -12.99
CA CYS A 73 -10.97 0.92 -12.27
C CYS A 73 -10.82 0.83 -10.76
N LEU A 74 -9.64 1.16 -10.25
CA LEU A 74 -9.34 1.16 -8.82
C LEU A 74 -9.47 2.55 -8.19
N ASP A 75 -9.60 3.59 -9.02
CA ASP A 75 -9.55 4.98 -8.55
C ASP A 75 -10.65 5.32 -7.55
N GLY A 76 -11.78 4.64 -7.60
CA GLY A 76 -12.85 4.83 -6.62
C GLY A 76 -12.49 4.41 -5.20
N HIS A 77 -11.42 3.64 -5.04
CA HIS A 77 -10.97 3.16 -3.73
C HIS A 77 -9.69 3.84 -3.25
N VAL A 78 -9.15 4.78 -4.02
CA VAL A 78 -7.89 5.43 -3.73
C VAL A 78 -8.13 6.88 -3.32
N SER A 79 -7.49 7.27 -2.22
CA SER A 79 -7.64 8.62 -1.66
C SER A 79 -6.66 9.61 -2.27
N GLY A 80 -5.49 9.17 -2.68
CA GLY A 80 -4.48 10.06 -3.23
C GLY A 80 -3.38 9.35 -3.99
N TYR A 81 -2.67 10.12 -4.81
CA TYR A 81 -1.61 9.63 -5.68
C TYR A 81 -0.39 10.50 -5.51
N PHE A 82 0.78 9.91 -5.29
CA PHE A 82 1.97 10.65 -4.93
C PHE A 82 3.20 10.13 -5.65
N PRO A 83 4.17 10.99 -5.95
CA PRO A 83 5.45 10.55 -6.45
C PRO A 83 6.32 10.00 -5.33
N LYS A 84 7.22 9.10 -5.66
CA LYS A 84 8.36 8.79 -4.83
C LYS A 84 9.42 9.82 -5.18
N GLU A 85 9.62 10.79 -4.30
CA GLU A 85 10.57 11.87 -4.58
C GLU A 85 11.38 12.19 -3.34
N GLY A 86 12.60 12.68 -3.58
CA GLY A 86 13.54 12.92 -2.50
C GLY A 86 14.16 11.63 -2.00
N ARG A 87 15.46 11.65 -1.76
CA ARG A 87 16.19 10.50 -1.26
C ARG A 87 17.07 10.93 -0.10
N ASP A 88 17.29 10.03 0.84
CA ASP A 88 18.23 10.29 1.92
C ASP A 88 19.67 9.99 1.47
N ALA A 89 20.61 10.06 2.40
CA ALA A 89 22.03 9.85 2.09
C ALA A 89 22.31 8.45 1.59
N GLU A 90 21.48 7.47 1.97
CA GLU A 90 21.63 6.08 1.52
C GLU A 90 20.86 5.80 0.23
N GLY A 91 20.23 6.80 -0.37
CA GLY A 91 19.48 6.64 -1.60
C GLY A 91 18.05 6.11 -1.43
N ARG A 92 17.53 6.08 -0.20
CA ARG A 92 16.19 5.58 0.08
C ARG A 92 15.19 6.70 -0.07
N TYR A 93 14.00 6.37 -0.55
CA TYR A 93 12.93 7.34 -0.75
C TYR A 93 12.41 7.90 0.57
N LEU A 94 12.26 9.22 0.62
CA LEU A 94 11.69 9.91 1.78
C LEU A 94 10.17 9.84 1.75
N THR A 95 9.55 9.93 2.92
CA THR A 95 8.09 9.90 3.06
C THR A 95 7.52 11.22 3.55
N SER A 96 8.37 12.22 3.78
CA SER A 96 7.95 13.47 4.41
C SER A 96 6.96 14.29 3.59
N HIS A 97 6.90 14.09 2.27
CA HIS A 97 5.94 14.78 1.42
C HIS A 97 4.55 14.11 1.39
N LEU A 98 4.44 12.93 1.95
CA LEU A 98 3.15 12.23 1.99
C LEU A 98 2.28 12.79 3.11
N PRO A 99 0.98 12.99 2.87
CA PRO A 99 0.06 13.49 3.90
C PRO A 99 -0.40 12.35 4.80
N VAL A 100 0.53 11.65 5.42
CA VAL A 100 0.23 10.49 6.25
C VAL A 100 0.98 10.59 7.58
N ASP A 101 0.37 10.04 8.62
CA ASP A 101 1.05 9.81 9.88
C ASP A 101 1.73 8.44 9.76
N THR A 102 3.06 8.45 9.64
CA THR A 102 3.80 7.22 9.44
C THR A 102 3.68 6.23 10.60
N GLY A 103 3.36 6.72 11.80
CA GLY A 103 3.11 5.84 12.94
C GLY A 103 1.79 5.09 12.86
N ARG A 104 0.90 5.49 11.94
CA ARG A 104 -0.42 4.87 11.75
C ARG A 104 -0.63 4.46 10.31
N ALA A 105 0.43 4.33 9.55
CA ALA A 105 0.39 3.92 8.15
C ALA A 105 1.09 2.60 7.96
N VAL A 106 0.59 1.80 7.03
CA VAL A 106 1.25 0.58 6.58
C VAL A 106 1.65 0.80 5.12
N PHE A 107 2.91 0.58 4.84
CA PHE A 107 3.44 0.65 3.49
C PHE A 107 3.54 -0.76 2.90
N VAL A 108 3.23 -0.88 1.63
CA VAL A 108 3.33 -2.15 0.91
C VAL A 108 4.21 -1.92 -0.30
N ASP A 109 5.31 -2.65 -0.40
CA ASP A 109 6.30 -2.40 -1.43
C ASP A 109 7.05 -3.70 -1.75
N ASP A 110 7.46 -3.87 -2.99
CA ASP A 110 8.27 -5.02 -3.37
C ASP A 110 9.77 -4.79 -3.11
N ARG A 111 10.15 -3.56 -2.72
CA ARG A 111 11.52 -3.20 -2.38
C ARG A 111 11.56 -2.37 -1.10
N PRO A 112 11.24 -3.00 0.04
CA PRO A 112 11.15 -2.26 1.31
C PRO A 112 12.47 -1.60 1.71
N GLU A 113 13.59 -2.13 1.25
CA GLU A 113 14.91 -1.56 1.54
C GLU A 113 15.11 -0.20 0.88
N ASP A 114 14.27 0.17 -0.09
CA ASP A 114 14.36 1.46 -0.77
C ASP A 114 13.61 2.57 -0.03
N LEU A 115 12.96 2.29 1.09
CA LEU A 115 12.18 3.28 1.83
C LEU A 115 12.93 3.75 3.07
N ALA A 116 12.94 5.05 3.29
CA ALA A 116 13.59 5.66 4.44
C ALA A 116 12.59 5.79 5.61
N GLY A 117 13.11 5.75 6.82
CA GLY A 117 12.33 6.01 8.01
C GLY A 117 11.95 4.75 8.76
N ASP A 118 11.38 4.98 9.94
CA ASP A 118 10.91 3.89 10.81
C ASP A 118 9.44 3.62 10.47
N LEU A 119 9.24 2.75 9.50
CA LEU A 119 7.92 2.48 8.91
C LEU A 119 7.54 1.03 9.12
N GLU A 120 6.24 0.78 9.24
CA GLU A 120 5.75 -0.58 9.06
C GLU A 120 5.66 -0.81 7.56
N VAL A 121 6.50 -1.70 7.01
CA VAL A 121 6.50 -2.03 5.60
C VAL A 121 6.24 -3.52 5.44
N LEU A 122 5.21 -3.85 4.69
CA LEU A 122 4.95 -5.22 4.29
C LEU A 122 5.63 -5.45 2.95
N ALA A 123 6.65 -6.28 2.98
CA ALA A 123 7.38 -6.65 1.77
C ALA A 123 6.55 -7.68 0.99
N VAL A 124 6.40 -7.45 -0.30
CA VAL A 124 5.74 -8.41 -1.18
C VAL A 124 6.76 -8.89 -2.21
N SER A 125 6.59 -10.11 -2.70
CA SER A 125 7.41 -10.59 -3.80
C SER A 125 7.11 -9.75 -5.03
N PRO A 126 8.11 -9.44 -5.88
CA PRO A 126 7.86 -8.64 -7.08
C PRO A 126 6.89 -9.33 -8.03
N TYR A 127 5.89 -8.58 -8.50
CA TYR A 127 4.99 -9.06 -9.54
C TYR A 127 5.52 -8.58 -10.89
N LEU A 128 6.33 -9.41 -11.52
CA LEU A 128 7.09 -9.01 -12.70
C LEU A 128 6.30 -9.12 -13.99
N ALA A 129 5.52 -10.19 -14.13
CA ALA A 129 4.73 -10.45 -15.32
C ALA A 129 3.41 -11.08 -14.91
N GLU A 130 2.45 -11.06 -15.80
CA GLU A 130 1.14 -11.63 -15.52
C GLU A 130 1.23 -13.07 -15.02
N ASP A 131 0.58 -13.33 -13.89
CA ASP A 131 0.54 -14.65 -13.29
C ASP A 131 -0.79 -14.78 -12.52
N PRO A 132 -1.78 -15.48 -13.08
CA PRO A 132 -3.09 -15.64 -12.41
C PRO A 132 -3.03 -16.45 -11.14
N HIS A 133 -1.92 -17.12 -10.88
CA HIS A 133 -1.73 -17.92 -9.66
C HIS A 133 -0.85 -17.22 -8.63
N ASP A 134 -0.55 -15.95 -8.82
CA ASP A 134 0.25 -15.20 -7.85
C ASP A 134 -0.48 -15.08 -6.52
N HIS A 135 0.23 -15.29 -5.43
CA HIS A 135 -0.30 -15.22 -4.07
C HIS A 135 0.40 -14.13 -3.24
N GLY A 136 1.11 -13.23 -3.90
CA GLY A 136 1.97 -12.27 -3.21
C GLY A 136 1.25 -11.27 -2.30
N LEU A 137 -0.05 -11.06 -2.49
CA LEU A 137 -0.81 -10.15 -1.65
C LEU A 137 -1.49 -10.83 -0.45
N GLU A 138 -1.35 -12.14 -0.28
CA GLU A 138 -2.04 -12.84 0.81
C GLU A 138 -1.62 -12.38 2.19
N ALA A 139 -0.33 -12.15 2.41
CA ALA A 139 0.15 -11.67 3.71
C ALA A 139 -0.37 -10.25 4.00
N VAL A 140 -0.50 -9.42 2.97
CA VAL A 140 -1.06 -8.08 3.11
C VAL A 140 -2.54 -8.18 3.49
N ALA A 141 -3.26 -9.08 2.85
CA ALA A 141 -4.66 -9.31 3.15
C ALA A 141 -4.87 -9.73 4.60
N LEU A 142 -4.04 -10.62 5.12
CA LEU A 142 -4.12 -11.04 6.51
C LEU A 142 -3.90 -9.86 7.45
N ARG A 143 -2.93 -9.02 7.17
CA ARG A 143 -2.67 -7.80 7.96
C ARG A 143 -3.87 -6.85 7.92
N ALA A 144 -4.59 -6.83 6.80
CA ALA A 144 -5.76 -5.99 6.60
C ALA A 144 -7.06 -6.60 7.14
N GLY A 145 -7.00 -7.81 7.68
CA GLY A 145 -8.18 -8.48 8.22
C GLY A 145 -8.97 -9.27 7.19
N LEU A 146 -8.41 -9.51 6.01
CA LEU A 146 -9.05 -10.36 5.00
C LEU A 146 -8.49 -11.77 5.04
N SER A 147 -9.33 -12.75 4.75
CA SER A 147 -8.87 -14.12 4.59
C SER A 147 -8.35 -14.32 3.16
N ARG A 148 -7.58 -15.38 2.98
CA ARG A 148 -7.09 -15.76 1.67
C ARG A 148 -8.22 -15.92 0.67
N ASP A 149 -9.33 -16.55 1.09
CA ASP A 149 -10.44 -16.81 0.20
C ASP A 149 -11.16 -15.53 -0.24
N GLU A 150 -11.14 -14.50 0.60
CA GLU A 150 -11.76 -13.23 0.27
C GLU A 150 -11.01 -12.45 -0.80
N LEU A 151 -9.78 -12.84 -1.11
CA LEU A 151 -9.01 -12.22 -2.19
C LEU A 151 -9.32 -12.79 -3.57
N ARG A 152 -10.23 -13.73 -3.68
CA ARG A 152 -10.49 -14.40 -4.95
C ARG A 152 -11.85 -14.13 -5.51
#